data_c4e5ea2a7ee652c935ef009aa3bcb238
#
_entry.id   c4e5ea2a7ee652c935ef009aa3bcb238
#
_cell.length_a   1.000
_cell.length_b   1.000
_cell.length_c   1.000
_cell.angle_alpha   90.00
_cell.angle_beta   90.00
_cell.angle_gamma   90.00
#
_symmetry.space_group_name_H-M   'P 1'
#
loop_
_entity.id
_entity.type
_entity.pdbx_description
1 polymer ?
#
loop_
_entity_poly.entity_id
_entity_poly.type
_entity_poly.pdbx_seq_one_letter_code
_entity_poly.pdbx_strand_id
1 'polypeptide(L)'
;MTICSVLIRMRFLKIKIFLLTQLIFTSFYSQNYSYKIGLLKYNGGGDWYANPTALSNLIEFCNSEIGTNINPVYDEVEVGDNIIFNYPYIHLTGHGNVVFDANEVSNLKNYLLAGGFLHISDNYGLDPFIRKEMKKIFPELDFIVLPFDHPIYHQKFDFNEGLPKIHQHDEKPSLGLGLIYNGRLVCFYDYECDLGDGWEDADVHNDSEEARIKALEMGANILSFTFLGKKN
;
A
#
# COMPACT_ATOMS: atom_id res chain seq x y z
N MET A 1 -22.31 -63.83 15.26
CA MET A 1 -22.26 -62.35 14.97
C MET A 1 -23.50 -62.04 14.18
N THR A 2 -24.43 -61.27 14.73
CA THR A 2 -25.74 -61.00 14.15
C THR A 2 -25.62 -59.96 13.03
N ILE A 3 -26.36 -60.17 11.93
CA ILE A 3 -26.40 -59.28 10.76
C ILE A 3 -26.56 -57.79 11.14
N CYS A 4 -27.25 -57.53 12.24
CA CYS A 4 -27.47 -56.20 12.79
C CYS A 4 -26.16 -55.50 13.22
N SER A 5 -25.18 -56.20 13.76
CA SER A 5 -23.89 -55.62 14.21
C SER A 5 -22.98 -55.24 13.05
N VAL A 6 -23.10 -55.96 11.93
CA VAL A 6 -22.34 -55.65 10.70
C VAL A 6 -22.90 -54.40 10.02
N LEU A 7 -24.22 -54.25 9.92
CA LEU A 7 -24.87 -53.06 9.34
C LEU A 7 -24.60 -51.78 10.12
N ILE A 8 -24.56 -51.85 11.45
CA ILE A 8 -24.21 -50.71 12.32
C ILE A 8 -22.75 -50.30 12.06
N ARG A 9 -21.81 -51.24 12.03
CA ARG A 9 -20.40 -50.95 11.76
C ARG A 9 -20.18 -50.33 10.35
N MET A 10 -20.90 -50.80 9.34
CA MET A 10 -20.82 -50.23 7.99
C MET A 10 -21.40 -48.81 7.93
N ARG A 11 -22.46 -48.47 8.67
CA ARG A 11 -22.98 -47.08 8.77
C ARG A 11 -21.98 -46.16 9.47
N PHE A 12 -21.37 -46.56 10.56
CA PHE A 12 -20.34 -45.73 11.23
C PHE A 12 -19.09 -45.56 10.36
N LEU A 13 -18.69 -46.55 9.57
CA LEU A 13 -17.57 -46.43 8.66
C LEU A 13 -17.87 -45.45 7.52
N LYS A 14 -19.07 -45.47 6.92
CA LYS A 14 -19.50 -44.50 5.91
C LYS A 14 -19.55 -43.08 6.43
N ILE A 15 -20.05 -42.85 7.67
CA ILE A 15 -20.07 -41.54 8.33
C ILE A 15 -18.65 -41.05 8.60
N LYS A 16 -17.73 -41.89 9.07
CA LYS A 16 -16.33 -41.51 9.28
C LYS A 16 -15.62 -41.17 7.98
N ILE A 17 -15.86 -41.93 6.89
CA ILE A 17 -15.28 -41.60 5.57
C ILE A 17 -15.85 -40.29 5.03
N PHE A 18 -17.16 -40.04 5.16
CA PHE A 18 -17.80 -38.79 4.75
C PHE A 18 -17.27 -37.55 5.54
N LEU A 19 -17.08 -37.67 6.85
CA LEU A 19 -16.49 -36.63 7.67
C LEU A 19 -15.01 -36.40 7.34
N LEU A 20 -14.25 -37.45 7.04
CA LEU A 20 -12.85 -37.34 6.64
C LEU A 20 -12.69 -36.67 5.27
N THR A 21 -13.59 -36.96 4.32
CA THR A 21 -13.59 -36.28 3.01
C THR A 21 -13.99 -34.82 3.12
N GLN A 22 -14.91 -34.45 4.00
CA GLN A 22 -15.21 -33.04 4.26
C GLN A 22 -14.02 -32.29 4.89
N LEU A 23 -13.29 -32.91 5.83
CA LEU A 23 -12.09 -32.30 6.40
C LEU A 23 -10.97 -32.07 5.38
N ILE A 24 -10.83 -32.93 4.38
CA ILE A 24 -9.81 -32.80 3.33
C ILE A 24 -10.19 -31.68 2.34
N PHE A 25 -11.49 -31.45 2.10
CA PHE A 25 -11.93 -30.38 1.19
C PHE A 25 -11.81 -28.97 1.77
N THR A 26 -11.76 -28.80 3.09
CA THR A 26 -11.58 -27.48 3.74
C THR A 26 -10.11 -27.02 3.80
N SER A 27 -9.16 -27.89 3.45
CA SER A 27 -7.72 -27.62 3.63
C SER A 27 -6.98 -27.08 2.41
N PHE A 28 -7.64 -26.80 1.27
CA PHE A 28 -6.98 -26.43 0.03
C PHE A 28 -7.47 -25.12 -0.63
N TYR A 29 -8.07 -24.20 0.13
CA TYR A 29 -8.10 -22.83 -0.35
C TYR A 29 -6.83 -22.13 0.11
N SER A 30 -5.71 -22.40 -0.56
CA SER A 30 -4.60 -21.44 -0.60
C SER A 30 -5.14 -20.21 -1.31
N GLN A 31 -5.39 -19.15 -0.57
CA GLN A 31 -5.67 -17.85 -1.17
C GLN A 31 -4.38 -17.42 -1.89
N ASN A 32 -4.35 -17.61 -3.23
CA ASN A 32 -3.27 -17.06 -4.05
C ASN A 32 -3.51 -15.56 -4.20
N TYR A 33 -2.84 -14.77 -3.39
CA TYR A 33 -2.82 -13.33 -3.56
C TYR A 33 -2.07 -12.95 -4.83
N SER A 34 -2.64 -12.00 -5.61
CA SER A 34 -2.06 -11.57 -6.89
C SER A 34 -0.95 -10.56 -6.71
N TYR A 35 -0.99 -9.78 -5.63
CA TYR A 35 -0.05 -8.70 -5.37
C TYR A 35 0.39 -8.69 -3.91
N LYS A 36 1.60 -8.18 -3.69
CA LYS A 36 2.11 -7.84 -2.37
C LYS A 36 2.67 -6.43 -2.42
N ILE A 37 2.53 -5.67 -1.34
CA ILE A 37 3.06 -4.31 -1.23
C ILE A 37 4.17 -4.27 -0.19
N GLY A 38 5.07 -3.31 -0.30
CA GLY A 38 6.21 -3.13 0.60
C GLY A 38 6.16 -1.81 1.35
N LEU A 39 6.56 -1.85 2.62
CA LEU A 39 6.92 -0.67 3.42
C LEU A 39 8.42 -0.45 3.31
N LEU A 40 8.84 0.73 2.84
CA LEU A 40 10.24 1.02 2.60
C LEU A 40 10.97 1.40 3.88
N LYS A 41 11.99 0.64 4.23
CA LYS A 41 12.91 0.93 5.33
C LYS A 41 14.06 1.77 4.81
N TYR A 42 14.26 2.94 5.42
CA TYR A 42 15.31 3.88 5.05
C TYR A 42 16.21 4.23 6.25
N ASN A 43 17.38 4.77 5.96
CA ASN A 43 18.33 5.26 6.94
C ASN A 43 18.13 6.77 7.18
N GLY A 44 18.84 7.31 8.19
CA GLY A 44 18.85 8.75 8.46
C GLY A 44 18.24 9.13 9.82
N GLY A 45 17.58 8.18 10.49
CA GLY A 45 17.00 8.37 11.81
C GLY A 45 15.53 8.85 11.81
N GLY A 46 14.90 8.94 10.64
CA GLY A 46 13.44 9.06 10.58
C GLY A 46 12.74 7.74 10.88
N ASP A 47 11.50 7.81 11.25
CA ASP A 47 10.70 6.69 11.75
C ASP A 47 9.84 6.06 10.64
N TRP A 48 10.47 5.41 9.67
CA TRP A 48 9.80 4.70 8.57
C TRP A 48 8.66 3.76 9.04
N TYR A 49 8.60 3.43 10.31
CA TYR A 49 7.62 2.56 10.98
C TYR A 49 6.50 3.33 11.70
N ALA A 50 6.33 4.61 11.42
CA ALA A 50 5.43 5.51 12.15
C ALA A 50 3.96 5.08 12.16
N ASN A 51 3.48 4.50 11.07
CA ASN A 51 2.06 4.13 10.89
C ASN A 51 1.87 2.61 10.83
N PRO A 52 1.98 1.88 11.95
CA PRO A 52 2.08 0.41 11.94
C PRO A 52 0.81 -0.32 11.47
N THR A 53 -0.37 0.27 11.59
CA THR A 53 -1.64 -0.35 11.16
C THR A 53 -2.10 0.13 9.79
N ALA A 54 -1.55 1.23 9.28
CA ALA A 54 -2.00 1.94 8.09
C ALA A 54 -2.09 1.05 6.83
N LEU A 55 -1.01 0.37 6.47
CA LEU A 55 -0.99 -0.46 5.26
C LEU A 55 -1.92 -1.68 5.37
N SER A 56 -2.04 -2.28 6.55
CA SER A 56 -2.97 -3.40 6.77
C SER A 56 -4.41 -2.97 6.58
N ASN A 57 -4.81 -1.82 7.13
CA ASN A 57 -6.15 -1.26 6.99
C ASN A 57 -6.44 -0.86 5.53
N LEU A 58 -5.47 -0.23 4.85
CA LEU A 58 -5.61 0.09 3.43
C LEU A 58 -5.79 -1.16 2.56
N ILE A 59 -5.02 -2.23 2.82
CA ILE A 59 -5.15 -3.50 2.10
C ILE A 59 -6.55 -4.11 2.34
N GLU A 60 -7.01 -4.14 3.60
CA GLU A 60 -8.32 -4.67 3.95
C GLU A 60 -9.43 -3.88 3.25
N PHE A 61 -9.37 -2.56 3.29
CA PHE A 61 -10.29 -1.67 2.57
C PHE A 61 -10.31 -1.96 1.07
N CYS A 62 -9.15 -2.06 0.42
CA CYS A 62 -9.07 -2.33 -1.00
C CYS A 62 -9.60 -3.72 -1.37
N ASN A 63 -9.32 -4.73 -0.55
CA ASN A 63 -9.79 -6.09 -0.81
C ASN A 63 -11.33 -6.19 -0.64
N SER A 64 -11.92 -5.49 0.34
CA SER A 64 -13.36 -5.50 0.59
C SER A 64 -14.13 -4.60 -0.38
N GLU A 65 -13.72 -3.33 -0.52
CA GLU A 65 -14.53 -2.30 -1.18
C GLU A 65 -14.33 -2.26 -2.70
N ILE A 66 -13.13 -2.54 -3.18
CA ILE A 66 -12.83 -2.48 -4.62
C ILE A 66 -12.43 -3.82 -5.23
N GLY A 67 -12.50 -4.90 -4.44
CA GLY A 67 -12.32 -6.28 -4.91
C GLY A 67 -10.91 -6.58 -5.38
N THR A 68 -9.89 -5.98 -4.77
CA THR A 68 -8.50 -6.36 -5.03
C THR A 68 -8.17 -7.70 -4.39
N ASN A 69 -7.04 -8.29 -4.77
CA ASN A 69 -6.52 -9.52 -4.18
C ASN A 69 -5.09 -9.29 -3.70
N ILE A 70 -4.92 -8.31 -2.83
CA ILE A 70 -3.62 -7.96 -2.23
C ILE A 70 -3.41 -8.85 -1.00
N ASN A 71 -2.18 -9.34 -0.82
CA ASN A 71 -1.81 -10.07 0.39
C ASN A 71 -2.04 -9.18 1.63
N PRO A 72 -2.80 -9.62 2.64
CA PRO A 72 -3.08 -8.81 3.83
C PRO A 72 -1.83 -8.51 4.68
N VAL A 73 -0.75 -9.24 4.45
CA VAL A 73 0.53 -9.00 5.13
C VAL A 73 1.48 -8.32 4.14
N TYR A 74 1.83 -7.08 4.43
CA TYR A 74 2.89 -6.36 3.71
C TYR A 74 4.28 -6.79 4.21
N ASP A 75 5.32 -6.49 3.44
CA ASP A 75 6.70 -6.73 3.85
C ASP A 75 7.42 -5.40 4.11
N GLU A 76 8.36 -5.43 5.04
CA GLU A 76 9.35 -4.37 5.21
C GLU A 76 10.50 -4.63 4.21
N VAL A 77 10.85 -3.61 3.43
CA VAL A 77 11.80 -3.71 2.32
C VAL A 77 12.91 -2.68 2.47
N GLU A 78 14.15 -3.13 2.57
CA GLU A 78 15.32 -2.25 2.56
C GLU A 78 15.50 -1.62 1.16
N VAL A 79 15.84 -0.32 1.11
CA VAL A 79 16.00 0.42 -0.16
C VAL A 79 17.03 -0.22 -1.08
N GLY A 80 18.12 -0.72 -0.51
CA GLY A 80 19.25 -1.32 -1.25
C GLY A 80 19.08 -2.80 -1.59
N ASP A 81 18.00 -3.46 -1.17
CA ASP A 81 17.78 -4.89 -1.42
C ASP A 81 17.09 -5.12 -2.78
N ASN A 82 17.58 -6.12 -3.52
CA ASN A 82 16.96 -6.53 -4.79
C ASN A 82 15.54 -7.09 -4.63
N ILE A 83 15.13 -7.47 -3.44
CA ILE A 83 13.75 -7.93 -3.17
C ILE A 83 12.71 -6.86 -3.52
N ILE A 84 13.09 -5.57 -3.53
CA ILE A 84 12.24 -4.43 -3.89
C ILE A 84 11.54 -4.64 -5.25
N PHE A 85 12.17 -5.33 -6.20
CA PHE A 85 11.62 -5.60 -7.53
C PHE A 85 10.44 -6.59 -7.54
N ASN A 86 10.17 -7.25 -6.41
CA ASN A 86 9.01 -8.14 -6.27
C ASN A 86 7.71 -7.38 -5.93
N TYR A 87 7.80 -6.10 -5.64
CA TYR A 87 6.66 -5.27 -5.21
C TYR A 87 6.33 -4.24 -6.29
N PRO A 88 5.13 -4.28 -6.89
CA PRO A 88 4.71 -3.26 -7.85
C PRO A 88 4.52 -1.89 -7.21
N TYR A 89 4.27 -1.86 -5.90
CA TYR A 89 4.06 -0.68 -5.08
C TYR A 89 4.85 -0.77 -3.78
N ILE A 90 5.55 0.30 -3.46
CA ILE A 90 6.21 0.50 -2.17
C ILE A 90 5.76 1.82 -1.55
N HIS A 91 5.58 1.79 -0.24
CA HIS A 91 5.17 2.92 0.58
C HIS A 91 6.33 3.41 1.42
N LEU A 92 6.54 4.72 1.46
CA LEU A 92 7.49 5.39 2.33
C LEU A 92 6.72 6.39 3.17
N THR A 93 6.87 6.31 4.48
CA THR A 93 6.25 7.22 5.45
C THR A 93 7.23 7.54 6.56
N GLY A 94 6.88 8.46 7.43
CA GLY A 94 7.60 8.79 8.65
C GLY A 94 7.85 10.28 8.84
N HIS A 95 8.47 10.59 9.97
CA HIS A 95 8.91 11.94 10.33
C HIS A 95 10.42 12.09 10.18
N GLY A 96 10.88 13.28 9.86
CA GLY A 96 12.30 13.66 9.92
C GLY A 96 13.16 13.09 8.80
N ASN A 97 14.40 12.76 9.17
CA ASN A 97 15.46 12.63 8.18
C ASN A 97 15.45 11.30 7.43
N VAL A 98 15.49 11.38 6.11
CA VAL A 98 15.69 10.26 5.18
C VAL A 98 17.08 10.41 4.55
N VAL A 99 17.85 9.33 4.48
CA VAL A 99 19.15 9.29 3.82
C VAL A 99 19.29 8.02 3.00
N PHE A 100 19.63 8.19 1.72
CA PHE A 100 19.99 7.09 0.82
C PHE A 100 21.47 7.14 0.50
N ASP A 101 22.13 6.00 0.62
CA ASP A 101 23.51 5.84 0.13
C ASP A 101 23.53 5.65 -1.40
N ALA A 102 24.72 5.53 -1.98
CA ALA A 102 24.88 5.43 -3.43
C ALA A 102 24.27 4.14 -4.02
N ASN A 103 24.30 3.02 -3.27
CA ASN A 103 23.69 1.77 -3.69
C ASN A 103 22.16 1.87 -3.63
N GLU A 104 21.63 2.42 -2.56
CA GLU A 104 20.18 2.66 -2.36
C GLU A 104 19.60 3.58 -3.43
N VAL A 105 20.31 4.68 -3.75
CA VAL A 105 19.95 5.60 -4.84
C VAL A 105 19.89 4.86 -6.18
N SER A 106 20.91 4.05 -6.49
CA SER A 106 20.96 3.29 -7.74
C SER A 106 19.86 2.24 -7.80
N ASN A 107 19.64 1.51 -6.71
CA ASN A 107 18.64 0.45 -6.64
C ASN A 107 17.22 0.99 -6.77
N LEU A 108 16.88 2.05 -6.02
CA LEU A 108 15.56 2.68 -6.09
C LEU A 108 15.32 3.30 -7.47
N LYS A 109 16.33 3.93 -8.09
CA LYS A 109 16.23 4.40 -9.48
C LYS A 109 15.89 3.27 -10.43
N ASN A 110 16.63 2.16 -10.37
CA ASN A 110 16.39 1.00 -11.23
C ASN A 110 15.00 0.39 -11.00
N TYR A 111 14.56 0.28 -9.76
CA TYR A 111 13.21 -0.18 -9.41
C TYR A 111 12.13 0.70 -10.07
N LEU A 112 12.25 2.00 -9.92
CA LEU A 112 11.28 2.95 -10.51
C LEU A 112 11.32 2.90 -12.05
N LEU A 113 12.50 2.77 -12.66
CA LEU A 113 12.62 2.65 -14.11
C LEU A 113 12.09 1.31 -14.65
N ALA A 114 12.21 0.22 -13.87
CA ALA A 114 11.69 -1.10 -14.24
C ALA A 114 10.17 -1.23 -14.17
N GLY A 115 9.45 -0.19 -13.72
CA GLY A 115 7.99 -0.21 -13.63
C GLY A 115 7.44 -0.10 -12.21
N GLY A 116 8.28 -0.15 -11.19
CA GLY A 116 7.90 0.05 -9.81
C GLY A 116 7.29 1.43 -9.56
N PHE A 117 6.55 1.54 -8.48
CA PHE A 117 5.87 2.77 -8.06
C PHE A 117 6.18 3.07 -6.59
N LEU A 118 6.59 4.30 -6.31
CA LEU A 118 6.83 4.79 -4.96
C LEU A 118 5.68 5.72 -4.55
N HIS A 119 5.06 5.44 -3.43
CA HIS A 119 4.18 6.36 -2.72
C HIS A 119 4.92 6.91 -1.49
N ILE A 120 4.96 8.22 -1.36
CA ILE A 120 5.51 8.91 -0.20
C ILE A 120 4.35 9.57 0.53
N SER A 121 4.21 9.27 1.83
CA SER A 121 3.26 9.91 2.71
C SER A 121 4.00 10.72 3.77
N ASP A 122 3.74 12.02 3.81
CA ASP A 122 4.39 12.95 4.74
C ASP A 122 3.64 12.97 6.07
N ASN A 123 4.31 12.53 7.11
CA ASN A 123 3.81 12.63 8.49
C ASN A 123 4.37 13.87 9.20
N TYR A 124 4.52 14.98 8.49
CA TYR A 124 5.07 16.22 8.95
C TYR A 124 6.58 16.23 9.26
N GLY A 125 7.29 17.07 8.52
CA GLY A 125 8.73 17.26 8.69
C GLY A 125 9.61 16.35 7.82
N LEU A 126 9.04 15.47 7.01
CA LEU A 126 9.75 14.62 6.03
C LEU A 126 10.21 15.43 4.80
N ASP A 127 9.44 16.42 4.39
CA ASP A 127 9.55 17.13 3.11
C ASP A 127 10.97 17.60 2.74
N PRO A 128 11.71 18.35 3.57
CA PRO A 128 13.03 18.86 3.19
C PRO A 128 14.06 17.75 2.96
N PHE A 129 13.88 16.62 3.61
CA PHE A 129 14.77 15.47 3.50
C PHE A 129 14.45 14.65 2.27
N ILE A 130 13.20 14.27 2.10
CA ILE A 130 12.81 13.40 0.98
C ILE A 130 13.01 14.07 -0.38
N ARG A 131 12.76 15.38 -0.51
CA ARG A 131 13.05 16.11 -1.74
C ARG A 131 14.52 16.05 -2.12
N LYS A 132 15.41 16.20 -1.13
CA LYS A 132 16.85 16.11 -1.33
C LYS A 132 17.26 14.71 -1.78
N GLU A 133 16.70 13.67 -1.18
CA GLU A 133 17.03 12.29 -1.52
C GLU A 133 16.48 11.91 -2.90
N MET A 134 15.26 12.32 -3.25
CA MET A 134 14.69 12.09 -4.57
C MET A 134 15.44 12.83 -5.68
N LYS A 135 16.07 13.97 -5.37
CA LYS A 135 16.97 14.68 -6.29
C LYS A 135 18.27 13.92 -6.59
N LYS A 136 18.74 13.06 -5.66
CA LYS A 136 19.87 12.15 -5.96
C LYS A 136 19.46 11.07 -6.97
N ILE A 137 18.21 10.59 -6.88
CA ILE A 137 17.68 9.53 -7.76
C ILE A 137 17.41 10.07 -9.17
N PHE A 138 16.74 11.22 -9.25
CA PHE A 138 16.40 11.92 -10.50
C PHE A 138 16.88 13.37 -10.45
N PRO A 139 18.17 13.65 -10.69
CA PRO A 139 18.70 15.02 -10.65
C PRO A 139 17.99 15.96 -11.62
N GLU A 140 17.47 15.42 -12.73
CA GLU A 140 16.79 16.13 -13.81
C GLU A 140 15.31 16.41 -13.54
N LEU A 141 14.69 15.77 -12.54
CA LEU A 141 13.26 15.91 -12.25
C LEU A 141 13.02 16.75 -10.99
N ASP A 142 11.92 17.47 -10.99
CA ASP A 142 11.34 18.11 -9.81
C ASP A 142 9.94 17.54 -9.54
N PHE A 143 9.53 17.54 -8.28
CA PHE A 143 8.14 17.28 -7.93
C PHE A 143 7.26 18.37 -8.52
N ILE A 144 6.25 17.98 -9.27
CA ILE A 144 5.24 18.87 -9.83
C ILE A 144 3.90 18.62 -9.14
N VAL A 145 3.11 19.67 -8.95
CA VAL A 145 1.73 19.53 -8.49
C VAL A 145 0.92 18.86 -9.60
N LEU A 146 0.29 17.74 -9.29
CA LEU A 146 -0.60 17.06 -10.22
C LEU A 146 -1.91 17.84 -10.32
N PRO A 147 -2.40 18.13 -11.54
CA PRO A 147 -3.68 18.78 -11.71
C PRO A 147 -4.84 17.87 -11.23
N PHE A 148 -5.95 18.46 -10.80
CA PHE A 148 -7.07 17.72 -10.20
C PHE A 148 -7.75 16.74 -11.16
N ASP A 149 -7.59 16.91 -12.46
CA ASP A 149 -8.05 15.95 -13.49
C ASP A 149 -7.06 14.80 -13.74
N HIS A 150 -5.94 14.75 -13.00
CA HIS A 150 -4.98 13.64 -13.15
C HIS A 150 -5.63 12.31 -12.81
N PRO A 151 -5.43 11.25 -13.62
CA PRO A 151 -6.09 9.95 -13.43
C PRO A 151 -5.95 9.31 -12.04
N ILE A 152 -4.91 9.65 -11.27
CA ILE A 152 -4.71 9.12 -9.92
C ILE A 152 -5.83 9.51 -8.96
N TYR A 153 -6.51 10.65 -9.21
CA TYR A 153 -7.63 11.12 -8.41
C TYR A 153 -8.99 10.50 -8.80
N HIS A 154 -9.04 9.72 -9.91
CA HIS A 154 -10.29 9.26 -10.52
C HIS A 154 -10.26 7.77 -10.90
N GLN A 155 -9.66 6.92 -10.06
CA GLN A 155 -9.58 5.48 -10.37
C GLN A 155 -10.85 4.73 -9.96
N LYS A 156 -11.23 4.85 -8.71
CA LYS A 156 -12.38 4.18 -8.09
C LYS A 156 -13.30 5.20 -7.42
N PHE A 157 -12.72 6.25 -6.89
CA PHE A 157 -13.39 7.35 -6.20
C PHE A 157 -12.99 8.67 -6.83
N ASP A 158 -13.90 9.66 -6.85
CA ASP A 158 -13.64 10.96 -7.46
C ASP A 158 -13.19 11.99 -6.43
N PHE A 159 -11.98 12.53 -6.64
CA PHE A 159 -11.38 13.60 -5.84
C PHE A 159 -11.20 14.84 -6.72
N ASN A 160 -12.32 15.52 -7.03
CA ASN A 160 -12.36 16.67 -7.94
C ASN A 160 -11.60 17.91 -7.42
N GLU A 161 -11.34 17.96 -6.12
CA GLU A 161 -10.61 19.06 -5.46
C GLU A 161 -9.21 18.63 -4.99
N GLY A 162 -8.72 17.45 -5.45
CA GLY A 162 -7.44 16.88 -5.06
C GLY A 162 -7.48 16.12 -3.75
N LEU A 163 -6.34 16.06 -3.04
CA LEU A 163 -6.20 15.27 -1.83
C LEU A 163 -7.07 15.76 -0.67
N PRO A 164 -7.64 14.86 0.13
CA PRO A 164 -8.21 15.24 1.42
C PRO A 164 -7.10 15.76 2.35
N LYS A 165 -7.44 16.63 3.27
CA LYS A 165 -6.53 17.06 4.35
C LYS A 165 -6.95 16.33 5.62
N ILE A 166 -6.08 15.46 6.15
CA ILE A 166 -6.38 14.68 7.35
C ILE A 166 -6.00 15.49 8.58
N HIS A 167 -4.73 15.92 8.68
CA HIS A 167 -4.27 16.76 9.78
C HIS A 167 -3.85 18.16 9.31
N GLN A 168 -3.92 19.12 10.21
CA GLN A 168 -3.47 20.49 10.00
C GLN A 168 -2.17 20.73 10.78
N HIS A 169 -1.10 21.07 10.07
CA HIS A 169 0.19 21.43 10.69
C HIS A 169 0.51 22.90 10.47
N ASP A 170 0.89 23.29 9.26
CA ASP A 170 1.41 24.62 8.93
C ASP A 170 0.39 25.48 8.15
N GLU A 171 -0.90 25.17 8.23
CA GLU A 171 -1.97 25.84 7.46
C GLU A 171 -1.76 25.80 5.92
N LYS A 172 -0.88 24.92 5.44
CA LYS A 172 -0.64 24.71 4.03
C LYS A 172 -1.70 23.78 3.42
N PRO A 173 -2.03 23.94 2.14
CA PRO A 173 -2.95 23.02 1.48
C PRO A 173 -2.31 21.64 1.27
N SER A 174 -3.14 20.60 1.30
CA SER A 174 -2.74 19.28 0.82
C SER A 174 -2.47 19.30 -0.67
N LEU A 175 -1.35 18.74 -1.11
CA LEU A 175 -0.94 18.71 -2.52
C LEU A 175 -0.51 17.30 -2.91
N GLY A 176 -1.08 16.80 -4.00
CA GLY A 176 -0.56 15.61 -4.67
C GLY A 176 0.59 16.01 -5.59
N LEU A 177 1.79 15.58 -5.24
CA LEU A 177 3.00 15.87 -5.99
C LEU A 177 3.43 14.62 -6.77
N GLY A 178 3.91 14.80 -7.99
CA GLY A 178 4.36 13.71 -8.83
C GLY A 178 5.78 13.88 -9.36
N LEU A 179 6.53 12.78 -9.44
CA LEU A 179 7.70 12.68 -10.32
C LEU A 179 7.29 11.93 -11.58
N ILE A 180 7.44 12.60 -12.73
CA ILE A 180 7.08 12.04 -14.04
C ILE A 180 8.35 11.79 -14.85
N TYR A 181 8.60 10.51 -15.14
CA TYR A 181 9.71 10.09 -15.98
C TYR A 181 9.19 9.49 -17.30
N ASN A 182 9.59 10.05 -18.42
CA ASN A 182 9.15 9.63 -19.76
C ASN A 182 7.61 9.48 -19.89
N GLY A 183 6.86 10.42 -19.32
CA GLY A 183 5.39 10.43 -19.33
C GLY A 183 4.72 9.46 -18.35
N ARG A 184 5.47 8.72 -17.53
CA ARG A 184 4.94 7.86 -16.49
C ARG A 184 5.14 8.51 -15.12
N LEU A 185 4.08 8.56 -14.32
CA LEU A 185 4.18 8.88 -12.90
C LEU A 185 4.90 7.73 -12.20
N VAL A 186 6.11 7.98 -11.71
CA VAL A 186 6.96 6.98 -11.03
C VAL A 186 6.90 7.08 -9.53
N CYS A 187 6.59 8.29 -9.03
CA CYS A 187 6.44 8.55 -7.60
C CYS A 187 5.28 9.51 -7.39
N PHE A 188 4.43 9.20 -6.42
CA PHE A 188 3.38 10.07 -5.91
C PHE A 188 3.69 10.45 -4.48
N TYR A 189 3.53 11.72 -4.12
CA TYR A 189 3.80 12.24 -2.80
C TYR A 189 2.60 13.06 -2.31
N ASP A 190 1.98 12.62 -1.23
CA ASP A 190 0.85 13.28 -0.59
C ASP A 190 1.34 14.32 0.44
N TYR A 191 1.87 15.42 -0.07
CA TYR A 191 2.44 16.50 0.72
C TYR A 191 1.39 17.22 1.56
N GLU A 192 1.67 17.43 2.85
CA GLU A 192 0.78 18.13 3.82
C GLU A 192 -0.62 17.50 3.91
N CYS A 193 -0.74 16.19 3.74
CA CYS A 193 -2.02 15.49 3.70
C CYS A 193 -2.22 14.53 4.88
N ASP A 194 -1.16 13.81 5.27
CA ASP A 194 -1.17 12.75 6.29
C ASP A 194 -2.12 11.59 5.95
N LEU A 195 -2.11 11.13 4.69
CA LEU A 195 -2.95 9.99 4.29
C LEU A 195 -2.65 8.75 5.14
N GLY A 196 -1.36 8.51 5.46
CA GLY A 196 -0.94 7.38 6.27
C GLY A 196 -1.60 7.35 7.65
N ASP A 197 -1.72 8.50 8.30
CA ASP A 197 -2.40 8.64 9.59
C ASP A 197 -3.89 8.32 9.47
N GLY A 198 -4.53 8.81 8.40
CA GLY A 198 -5.94 8.53 8.14
C GLY A 198 -6.23 7.03 7.83
N TRP A 199 -5.20 6.24 7.52
CA TRP A 199 -5.36 4.79 7.32
C TRP A 199 -5.21 4.00 8.63
N GLU A 200 -4.68 4.59 9.71
CA GLU A 200 -4.47 3.88 10.97
C GLU A 200 -5.79 3.51 11.65
N ASP A 201 -5.68 2.73 12.74
CA ASP A 201 -6.84 2.38 13.57
C ASP A 201 -7.52 3.62 14.13
N ALA A 202 -8.83 3.56 14.31
CA ALA A 202 -9.66 4.72 14.63
C ALA A 202 -9.28 5.42 15.96
N ASP A 203 -8.68 4.70 16.88
CA ASP A 203 -8.30 5.18 18.20
C ASP A 203 -6.87 5.74 18.28
N VAL A 204 -6.10 5.68 17.18
CA VAL A 204 -4.71 6.20 17.15
C VAL A 204 -4.70 7.72 17.11
N HIS A 205 -5.34 8.32 16.11
CA HIS A 205 -5.37 9.78 15.93
C HIS A 205 -6.70 10.40 16.33
N ASN A 206 -7.73 9.59 16.59
CA ASN A 206 -9.11 10.01 16.87
C ASN A 206 -9.74 10.83 15.73
N ASP A 207 -9.35 10.54 14.51
CA ASP A 207 -9.93 11.15 13.33
C ASP A 207 -11.39 10.76 13.17
N SER A 208 -12.17 11.64 12.55
CA SER A 208 -13.55 11.32 12.20
C SER A 208 -13.60 10.16 11.21
N GLU A 209 -14.66 9.35 11.31
CA GLU A 209 -14.90 8.26 10.35
C GLU A 209 -14.91 8.77 8.90
N GLU A 210 -15.47 9.96 8.66
CA GLU A 210 -15.50 10.59 7.34
C GLU A 210 -14.08 10.88 6.82
N ALA A 211 -13.20 11.44 7.65
CA ALA A 211 -11.80 11.73 7.26
C ALA A 211 -11.05 10.44 6.95
N ARG A 212 -11.20 9.42 7.79
CA ARG A 212 -10.57 8.11 7.61
C ARG A 212 -11.06 7.42 6.33
N ILE A 213 -12.37 7.42 6.06
CA ILE A 213 -12.92 6.88 4.81
C ILE A 213 -12.34 7.61 3.62
N LYS A 214 -12.24 8.94 3.63
CA LYS A 214 -11.64 9.72 2.55
C LYS A 214 -10.17 9.41 2.35
N ALA A 215 -9.40 9.21 3.40
CA ALA A 215 -8.01 8.77 3.30
C ALA A 215 -7.90 7.38 2.64
N LEU A 216 -8.71 6.41 3.08
CA LEU A 216 -8.74 5.05 2.52
C LEU A 216 -9.20 5.03 1.05
N GLU A 217 -10.21 5.81 0.69
CA GLU A 217 -10.67 5.98 -0.70
C GLU A 217 -9.54 6.52 -1.60
N MET A 218 -8.77 7.52 -1.11
CA MET A 218 -7.64 8.04 -1.87
C MET A 218 -6.50 7.02 -1.96
N GLY A 219 -6.21 6.29 -0.89
CA GLY A 219 -5.26 5.17 -0.89
C GLY A 219 -5.64 4.09 -1.90
N ALA A 220 -6.93 3.76 -1.98
CA ALA A 220 -7.46 2.82 -2.98
C ALA A 220 -7.29 3.32 -4.42
N ASN A 221 -7.42 4.62 -4.66
CA ASN A 221 -7.11 5.23 -5.95
C ASN A 221 -5.64 5.10 -6.31
N ILE A 222 -4.72 5.37 -5.36
CA ILE A 222 -3.27 5.24 -5.56
C ILE A 222 -2.90 3.79 -5.92
N LEU A 223 -3.40 2.81 -5.15
CA LEU A 223 -3.15 1.40 -5.43
C LEU A 223 -3.77 0.97 -6.78
N SER A 224 -5.00 1.39 -7.08
CA SER A 224 -5.65 1.09 -8.35
C SER A 224 -4.88 1.68 -9.54
N PHE A 225 -4.38 2.90 -9.43
CA PHE A 225 -3.55 3.54 -10.45
C PHE A 225 -2.26 2.75 -10.70
N THR A 226 -1.65 2.22 -9.63
CA THR A 226 -0.43 1.44 -9.71
C THR A 226 -0.65 0.09 -10.41
N PHE A 227 -1.72 -0.65 -10.04
CA PHE A 227 -1.92 -2.03 -10.50
C PHE A 227 -2.66 -2.14 -11.84
N LEU A 228 -3.57 -1.22 -12.13
CA LEU A 228 -4.39 -1.32 -13.34
C LEU A 228 -3.77 -0.62 -14.54
N GLY A 229 -2.70 0.15 -14.33
CA GLY A 229 -2.11 0.98 -15.37
C GLY A 229 -3.09 2.08 -15.85
N LYS A 230 -2.65 2.93 -16.76
CA LYS A 230 -3.56 3.89 -17.42
C LYS A 230 -4.67 3.10 -18.13
N LYS A 231 -5.91 3.25 -17.72
CA LYS A 231 -7.02 3.09 -18.66
C LYS A 231 -6.85 4.21 -19.68
N ASN A 232 -6.32 3.87 -20.88
CA ASN A 232 -6.30 4.75 -22.02
C ASN A 232 -7.72 5.07 -22.46
#